data_8224ad7546fd7293674744b993495706
#
_entry.id   8224ad7546fd7293674744b993495706
#
_cell.length_a   1.000
_cell.length_b   1.000
_cell.length_c   1.000
_cell.angle_alpha   90.00
_cell.angle_beta   90.00
_cell.angle_gamma   90.00
#
_symmetry.space_group_name_H-M   'P 1'
#
loop_
_entity.id
_entity.type
_entity.pdbx_description
1 polymer ?
#
loop_
_entity_poly.entity_id
_entity_poly.type
_entity_poly.pdbx_seq_one_letter_code
_entity_poly.pdbx_strand_id
1 'polypeptide(L)'
;MERPNAWKKYDNATLAELDELCEDYRRYISENKTERECVKSSIKLAEEAGYVSLETALVEGRALKAGDKVYAASHNKTLMLVNLGRRPMEQGMNILGAHIDSPRLDLKQNPLYEAGDMAYLDTHYYGGVKAYHWVATPLALHGVICKKDGTTVDIAVGEDPADPVFCISDLLIHLASDQMEKPAGKAVDHENLDVIVAGRPVVIEGDEEVKEPVKQMFLDLIKEKYDVEEEDFLSAEIEVVPAGPARDMGLDRSMILGHGQDDRVCAYPSLRAQLDTPEVETTSVTLLVDKEEIGSVGASGMTSRFFENTIAEIMALAGEDSPLALRRALANSRMLSSDVSAGFDHLYADHFEKKNAAVMGHGLCFNKYTGSRGKGGSNDADAEYFAQIRDIMDEAGVDYQTCELGRIGAGGGGTIAYILAEYGMDVIDSGVAVISMHALWEVANKADIYEAYKGYKAFIERP
;
A
#
# COMPACT_ATOMS: atom_id res chain seq x y z
N MET A 1 23.42 -19.00 -1.28
CA MET A 1 23.79 -19.17 0.14
C MET A 1 22.48 -19.27 0.91
N GLU A 2 22.24 -20.35 1.61
CA GLU A 2 21.00 -20.49 2.39
C GLU A 2 21.16 -19.67 3.69
N ARG A 3 20.23 -18.77 3.94
CA ARG A 3 20.12 -18.04 5.20
C ARG A 3 19.26 -18.85 6.17
N PRO A 4 19.55 -18.84 7.48
CA PRO A 4 18.72 -19.56 8.45
C PRO A 4 17.35 -18.92 8.58
N ASN A 5 16.36 -19.69 8.97
CA ASN A 5 15.05 -19.18 9.34
C ASN A 5 15.18 -18.30 10.59
N ALA A 6 14.70 -17.07 10.56
CA ALA A 6 14.87 -16.05 11.61
C ALA A 6 14.27 -16.47 12.96
N TRP A 7 13.15 -17.19 12.96
CA TRP A 7 12.53 -17.71 14.18
C TRP A 7 13.47 -18.53 15.09
N LYS A 8 14.53 -19.14 14.51
CA LYS A 8 15.48 -19.96 15.27
C LYS A 8 16.39 -19.16 16.20
N LYS A 9 16.46 -17.84 16.01
CA LYS A 9 17.36 -16.94 16.73
C LYS A 9 16.66 -16.15 17.84
N TYR A 10 15.33 -16.06 17.79
CA TYR A 10 14.56 -15.21 18.68
C TYR A 10 14.48 -15.78 20.09
N ASP A 11 14.84 -14.95 21.06
CA ASP A 11 14.57 -15.19 22.48
C ASP A 11 13.19 -14.63 22.88
N ASN A 12 12.81 -14.80 24.12
CA ASN A 12 11.50 -14.36 24.61
C ASN A 12 11.30 -12.84 24.55
N ALA A 13 12.36 -12.04 24.66
CA ALA A 13 12.27 -10.59 24.58
C ALA A 13 12.00 -10.16 23.13
N THR A 14 12.77 -10.70 22.19
CA THR A 14 12.58 -10.49 20.75
C THR A 14 11.19 -10.93 20.28
N LEU A 15 10.69 -12.08 20.78
CA LEU A 15 9.33 -12.54 20.45
C LEU A 15 8.26 -11.57 20.95
N ALA A 16 8.44 -10.97 22.14
CA ALA A 16 7.48 -10.00 22.63
C ALA A 16 7.46 -8.71 21.80
N GLU A 17 8.61 -8.20 21.38
CA GLU A 17 8.72 -7.03 20.48
C GLU A 17 8.12 -7.32 19.10
N LEU A 18 8.39 -8.50 18.55
CA LEU A 18 7.82 -8.96 17.27
C LEU A 18 6.29 -9.05 17.35
N ASP A 19 5.77 -9.65 18.43
CA ASP A 19 4.33 -9.80 18.62
C ASP A 19 3.63 -8.44 18.77
N GLU A 20 4.23 -7.48 19.48
CA GLU A 20 3.71 -6.13 19.62
C GLU A 20 3.68 -5.40 18.27
N LEU A 21 4.80 -5.37 17.56
CA LEU A 21 4.89 -4.75 16.22
C LEU A 21 3.88 -5.36 15.23
N CYS A 22 3.80 -6.69 15.20
CA CYS A 22 2.93 -7.41 14.27
C CYS A 22 1.44 -7.28 14.62
N GLU A 23 1.09 -7.12 15.91
CA GLU A 23 -0.29 -6.84 16.32
C GLU A 23 -0.69 -5.42 15.92
N ASP A 24 0.21 -4.43 16.08
CA ASP A 24 -0.02 -3.07 15.63
C ASP A 24 -0.15 -3.00 14.09
N TYR A 25 0.70 -3.73 13.36
CA TYR A 25 0.56 -3.87 11.91
C TYR A 25 -0.76 -4.53 11.51
N ARG A 26 -1.15 -5.63 12.15
CA ARG A 26 -2.40 -6.33 11.88
C ARG A 26 -3.61 -5.41 12.08
N ARG A 27 -3.56 -4.55 13.10
CA ARG A 27 -4.57 -3.52 13.34
C ARG A 27 -4.54 -2.45 12.24
N TYR A 28 -3.36 -1.94 11.92
CA TYR A 28 -3.18 -0.92 10.88
C TYR A 28 -3.75 -1.37 9.54
N ILE A 29 -3.41 -2.57 9.05
CA ILE A 29 -3.90 -3.09 7.75
C ILE A 29 -5.40 -3.44 7.79
N SER A 30 -5.95 -3.74 8.97
CA SER A 30 -7.39 -3.98 9.14
C SER A 30 -8.21 -2.70 9.05
N GLU A 31 -7.71 -1.62 9.62
CA GLU A 31 -8.39 -0.33 9.73
C GLU A 31 -8.16 0.58 8.51
N ASN A 32 -7.17 0.28 7.69
CA ASN A 32 -6.76 1.11 6.54
C ASN A 32 -6.82 0.29 5.25
N LYS A 33 -8.00 0.25 4.63
CA LYS A 33 -8.25 -0.48 3.39
C LYS A 33 -7.89 0.32 2.13
N THR A 34 -7.83 1.65 2.25
CA THR A 34 -7.55 2.57 1.15
C THR A 34 -6.28 3.38 1.42
N GLU A 35 -5.67 3.93 0.37
CA GLU A 35 -4.53 4.84 0.51
C GLU A 35 -4.87 6.10 1.32
N ARG A 36 -6.12 6.59 1.24
CA ARG A 36 -6.59 7.74 2.04
C ARG A 36 -6.64 7.43 3.53
N GLU A 37 -7.11 6.24 3.89
CA GLU A 37 -7.13 5.79 5.28
C GLU A 37 -5.71 5.58 5.80
N CYS A 38 -4.81 5.01 4.99
CA CYS A 38 -3.39 4.87 5.32
C CYS A 38 -2.73 6.22 5.61
N VAL A 39 -2.96 7.23 4.76
CA VAL A 39 -2.42 8.59 4.97
C VAL A 39 -2.99 9.21 6.24
N LYS A 40 -4.30 9.15 6.44
CA LYS A 40 -4.99 9.70 7.62
C LYS A 40 -4.46 9.11 8.93
N SER A 41 -4.33 7.79 9.00
CA SER A 41 -3.79 7.09 10.17
C SER A 41 -2.30 7.37 10.38
N SER A 42 -1.51 7.42 9.30
CA SER A 42 -0.08 7.69 9.36
C SER A 42 0.22 9.13 9.81
N ILE A 43 -0.58 10.11 9.39
CA ILE A 43 -0.47 11.50 9.88
C ILE A 43 -0.73 11.55 11.39
N LYS A 44 -1.78 10.88 11.87
CA LYS A 44 -2.07 10.83 13.31
C LYS A 44 -0.89 10.27 14.10
N LEU A 45 -0.32 9.13 13.67
CA LEU A 45 0.86 8.54 14.30
C LEU A 45 2.08 9.46 14.23
N ALA A 46 2.27 10.18 13.11
CA ALA A 46 3.35 11.15 12.96
C ALA A 46 3.20 12.33 13.91
N GLU A 47 2.01 12.90 14.05
CA GLU A 47 1.73 13.99 15.00
C GLU A 47 1.96 13.55 16.46
N GLU A 48 1.54 12.34 16.83
CA GLU A 48 1.81 11.75 18.14
C GLU A 48 3.33 11.57 18.39
N ALA A 49 4.13 11.34 17.32
CA ALA A 49 5.60 11.25 17.37
C ALA A 49 6.30 12.62 17.26
N GLY A 50 5.54 13.72 17.25
CA GLY A 50 6.06 15.09 17.25
C GLY A 50 6.35 15.68 15.88
N TYR A 51 5.87 15.08 14.80
CA TYR A 51 5.94 15.68 13.47
C TYR A 51 4.96 16.84 13.35
N VAL A 52 5.35 17.89 12.62
CA VAL A 52 4.53 19.06 12.32
C VAL A 52 4.28 19.13 10.82
N SER A 53 3.07 19.53 10.43
CA SER A 53 2.76 19.75 9.00
C SER A 53 3.71 20.76 8.39
N LEU A 54 4.29 20.45 7.22
CA LEU A 54 5.11 21.38 6.45
C LEU A 54 4.31 22.63 6.05
N GLU A 55 3.04 22.49 5.72
CA GLU A 55 2.16 23.63 5.43
C GLU A 55 2.10 24.61 6.62
N THR A 56 1.93 24.08 7.84
CA THR A 56 1.96 24.89 9.06
C THR A 56 3.32 25.57 9.23
N ALA A 57 4.43 24.85 9.03
CA ALA A 57 5.78 25.43 9.13
C ALA A 57 6.01 26.55 8.11
N LEU A 58 5.51 26.39 6.87
CA LEU A 58 5.58 27.42 5.82
C LEU A 58 4.76 28.66 6.16
N VAL A 59 3.51 28.50 6.63
CA VAL A 59 2.63 29.61 7.01
C VAL A 59 3.24 30.42 8.17
N GLU A 60 3.86 29.73 9.13
CA GLU A 60 4.53 30.35 10.28
C GLU A 60 5.90 30.96 9.94
N GLY A 61 6.47 30.65 8.76
CA GLY A 61 7.84 31.03 8.41
C GLY A 61 8.88 30.41 9.36
N ARG A 62 8.63 29.20 9.81
CA ARG A 62 9.42 28.50 10.82
C ARG A 62 10.75 28.06 10.24
N ALA A 63 11.87 28.59 10.76
CA ALA A 63 13.18 28.06 10.41
C ALA A 63 13.34 26.63 10.95
N LEU A 64 13.70 25.70 10.07
CA LEU A 64 13.95 24.30 10.43
C LEU A 64 15.42 24.07 10.75
N LYS A 65 15.68 23.13 11.67
CA LYS A 65 17.02 22.76 12.13
C LYS A 65 17.12 21.27 12.39
N ALA A 66 18.31 20.77 12.58
CA ALA A 66 18.56 19.37 12.96
C ALA A 66 17.67 18.91 14.13
N GLY A 67 17.05 17.77 14.00
CA GLY A 67 16.10 17.19 14.94
C GLY A 67 14.66 17.65 14.77
N ASP A 68 14.36 18.64 13.93
CA ASP A 68 12.97 18.97 13.59
C ASP A 68 12.37 17.89 12.69
N LYS A 69 11.09 17.61 12.94
CA LYS A 69 10.32 16.58 12.25
C LYS A 69 9.14 17.21 11.53
N VAL A 70 9.04 16.99 10.23
CA VAL A 70 7.96 17.53 9.42
C VAL A 70 7.33 16.45 8.55
N TYR A 71 6.04 16.63 8.23
CA TYR A 71 5.36 15.82 7.24
C TYR A 71 4.68 16.67 6.18
N ALA A 72 4.54 16.13 4.99
CA ALA A 72 3.75 16.71 3.92
C ALA A 72 2.85 15.64 3.29
N ALA A 73 1.63 16.01 2.92
CA ALA A 73 0.70 15.12 2.23
C ALA A 73 0.29 15.71 0.87
N SER A 74 0.03 14.83 -0.10
CA SER A 74 -0.49 15.21 -1.42
C SER A 74 -1.79 14.49 -1.69
N HIS A 75 -2.87 15.27 -2.00
CA HIS A 75 -4.20 14.77 -2.35
C HIS A 75 -4.81 13.80 -1.31
N ASN A 76 -4.32 13.80 -0.07
CA ASN A 76 -4.66 12.83 0.98
C ASN A 76 -4.42 11.36 0.58
N LYS A 77 -3.50 11.11 -0.37
CA LYS A 77 -3.17 9.78 -0.90
C LYS A 77 -1.69 9.45 -0.87
N THR A 78 -0.84 10.45 -0.66
CA THR A 78 0.62 10.30 -0.57
C THR A 78 1.10 11.08 0.62
N LEU A 79 2.04 10.52 1.37
CA LEU A 79 2.60 11.12 2.57
C LEU A 79 4.13 11.04 2.52
N MET A 80 4.77 12.12 2.94
CA MET A 80 6.21 12.16 3.20
C MET A 80 6.47 12.61 4.64
N LEU A 81 7.31 11.87 5.35
CA LEU A 81 7.82 12.22 6.67
C LEU A 81 9.32 12.51 6.55
N VAL A 82 9.77 13.57 7.18
CA VAL A 82 11.19 13.98 7.19
C VAL A 82 11.63 14.26 8.61
N ASN A 83 12.75 13.64 9.04
CA ASN A 83 13.43 13.94 10.26
C ASN A 83 14.79 14.57 9.85
N LEU A 84 14.99 15.86 10.15
CA LEU A 84 16.16 16.61 9.69
C LEU A 84 17.41 16.20 10.46
N GLY A 85 18.41 15.77 9.69
CA GLY A 85 19.72 15.37 10.20
C GLY A 85 20.60 16.55 10.62
N ARG A 86 21.74 16.23 11.22
CA ARG A 86 22.77 17.21 11.59
C ARG A 86 23.64 17.62 10.41
N ARG A 87 23.76 16.75 9.39
CA ARG A 87 24.49 17.04 8.15
C ARG A 87 23.64 17.89 7.21
N PRO A 88 24.23 18.79 6.44
CA PRO A 88 23.52 19.51 5.39
C PRO A 88 22.84 18.53 4.42
N MET A 89 21.61 18.86 4.00
CA MET A 89 20.83 17.99 3.10
C MET A 89 21.51 17.82 1.73
N GLU A 90 22.34 18.79 1.28
CA GLU A 90 23.10 18.63 0.03
C GLU A 90 24.09 17.45 0.03
N GLN A 91 24.41 16.88 1.20
CA GLN A 91 25.23 15.67 1.33
C GLN A 91 24.45 14.37 1.10
N GLY A 92 23.14 14.46 0.91
CA GLY A 92 22.23 13.34 0.68
C GLY A 92 21.32 13.01 1.85
N MET A 93 20.36 12.16 1.59
CA MET A 93 19.33 11.70 2.53
C MET A 93 19.22 10.18 2.51
N ASN A 94 18.77 9.57 3.62
CA ASN A 94 18.40 8.16 3.69
C ASN A 94 16.90 8.05 3.48
N ILE A 95 16.46 7.39 2.42
CA ILE A 95 15.05 7.38 1.98
C ILE A 95 14.50 5.96 2.07
N LEU A 96 13.35 5.80 2.74
CA LEU A 96 12.49 4.64 2.66
C LEU A 96 11.30 5.01 1.77
N GLY A 97 10.96 4.18 0.81
CA GLY A 97 9.79 4.40 -0.04
C GLY A 97 8.98 3.12 -0.18
N ALA A 98 7.66 3.22 -0.04
CA ALA A 98 6.72 2.12 -0.18
C ALA A 98 5.40 2.65 -0.75
N HIS A 99 4.60 1.80 -1.40
CA HIS A 99 3.27 2.22 -1.81
C HIS A 99 2.18 1.80 -0.82
N ILE A 100 1.05 2.46 -0.88
CA ILE A 100 -0.08 2.24 0.03
C ILE A 100 -1.41 1.98 -0.68
N ASP A 101 -1.45 2.12 -2.01
CA ASP A 101 -2.51 1.60 -2.86
C ASP A 101 -2.40 0.08 -3.00
N SER A 102 -3.47 -0.58 -3.39
CA SER A 102 -3.52 -2.03 -3.59
C SER A 102 -4.50 -2.38 -4.70
N PRO A 103 -4.36 -3.55 -5.37
CA PRO A 103 -5.33 -4.01 -6.36
C PRO A 103 -6.74 -4.13 -5.76
N ARG A 104 -7.72 -3.57 -6.45
CA ARG A 104 -9.11 -3.49 -5.99
C ARG A 104 -10.09 -3.27 -7.14
N LEU A 105 -11.36 -3.07 -6.82
CA LEU A 105 -12.35 -2.54 -7.75
C LEU A 105 -12.74 -1.13 -7.29
N ASP A 106 -12.86 -0.20 -8.24
CA ASP A 106 -13.38 1.15 -8.01
C ASP A 106 -14.79 1.27 -8.59
N LEU A 107 -15.66 2.07 -7.99
CA LEU A 107 -16.97 2.36 -8.61
C LEU A 107 -16.78 3.22 -9.85
N LYS A 108 -17.54 2.93 -10.92
CA LYS A 108 -17.64 3.79 -12.10
C LYS A 108 -18.33 5.11 -11.75
N GLN A 109 -18.27 6.11 -12.65
CA GLN A 109 -18.86 7.44 -12.41
C GLN A 109 -20.39 7.45 -12.34
N ASN A 110 -21.06 6.53 -13.05
CA ASN A 110 -22.50 6.32 -12.98
C ASN A 110 -22.74 4.85 -12.58
N PRO A 111 -22.51 4.50 -11.30
CA PRO A 111 -22.42 3.10 -10.94
C PRO A 111 -23.78 2.43 -10.71
N LEU A 112 -24.78 3.19 -10.29
CA LEU A 112 -26.01 2.64 -9.73
C LEU A 112 -27.07 2.34 -10.80
N TYR A 113 -27.53 1.09 -10.83
CA TYR A 113 -28.64 0.66 -11.67
C TYR A 113 -29.46 -0.44 -10.99
N GLU A 114 -30.67 -0.68 -11.49
CA GLU A 114 -31.55 -1.77 -11.06
C GLU A 114 -31.78 -2.77 -12.20
N ALA A 115 -31.66 -4.05 -11.91
CA ALA A 115 -31.99 -5.15 -12.82
C ALA A 115 -32.47 -6.38 -12.04
N GLY A 116 -33.57 -7.00 -12.49
CA GLY A 116 -34.11 -8.21 -11.87
C GLY A 116 -34.48 -8.04 -10.38
N ASP A 117 -35.06 -6.90 -10.04
CA ASP A 117 -35.46 -6.53 -8.67
C ASP A 117 -34.26 -6.51 -7.68
N MET A 118 -33.06 -6.20 -8.16
CA MET A 118 -31.86 -5.94 -7.36
C MET A 118 -31.17 -4.66 -7.83
N ALA A 119 -30.58 -3.93 -6.88
CA ALA A 119 -29.72 -2.78 -7.18
C ALA A 119 -28.26 -3.18 -7.18
N TYR A 120 -27.52 -2.66 -8.13
CA TYR A 120 -26.12 -2.94 -8.37
C TYR A 120 -25.29 -1.66 -8.44
N LEU A 121 -24.00 -1.80 -8.08
CA LEU A 121 -22.97 -0.79 -8.35
C LEU A 121 -21.97 -1.35 -9.37
N ASP A 122 -21.88 -0.70 -10.52
CA ASP A 122 -20.97 -1.02 -11.61
C ASP A 122 -19.53 -0.62 -11.26
N THR A 123 -18.56 -1.49 -11.56
CA THR A 123 -17.17 -1.32 -11.12
C THR A 123 -16.16 -1.27 -12.28
N HIS A 124 -14.99 -0.72 -11.97
CA HIS A 124 -13.78 -0.73 -12.79
C HIS A 124 -12.63 -1.34 -11.99
N TYR A 125 -11.86 -2.26 -12.55
CA TYR A 125 -10.70 -2.82 -11.87
C TYR A 125 -9.56 -1.81 -11.74
N TYR A 126 -8.78 -1.94 -10.66
CA TYR A 126 -7.58 -1.16 -10.38
C TYR A 126 -6.41 -2.12 -10.12
N GLY A 127 -5.27 -1.92 -10.84
CA GLY A 127 -4.12 -2.81 -10.76
C GLY A 127 -4.34 -4.18 -11.39
N GLY A 128 -3.48 -5.12 -11.06
CA GLY A 128 -3.48 -6.47 -11.61
C GLY A 128 -4.38 -7.44 -10.86
N VAL A 129 -5.66 -7.57 -11.25
CA VAL A 129 -6.63 -8.44 -10.59
C VAL A 129 -6.94 -9.72 -11.37
N LYS A 130 -7.21 -10.80 -10.66
CA LYS A 130 -7.84 -12.00 -11.21
C LYS A 130 -9.34 -11.92 -10.93
N ALA A 131 -10.15 -11.61 -11.94
CA ALA A 131 -11.59 -11.36 -11.80
C ALA A 131 -12.32 -12.44 -10.98
N TYR A 132 -11.95 -13.73 -11.14
CA TYR A 132 -12.56 -14.84 -10.43
C TYR A 132 -12.30 -14.87 -8.91
N HIS A 133 -11.36 -14.06 -8.39
CA HIS A 133 -11.20 -13.89 -6.94
C HIS A 133 -12.30 -13.04 -6.30
N TRP A 134 -12.95 -12.18 -7.07
CA TRP A 134 -13.86 -11.14 -6.59
C TRP A 134 -15.30 -11.55 -6.48
N VAL A 135 -15.67 -12.71 -7.06
CA VAL A 135 -17.04 -13.24 -7.00
C VAL A 135 -17.26 -14.14 -5.78
N ALA A 136 -18.51 -14.23 -5.33
CA ALA A 136 -18.96 -15.12 -4.25
C ALA A 136 -18.21 -14.94 -2.91
N THR A 137 -17.76 -13.72 -2.60
CA THR A 137 -17.07 -13.37 -1.36
C THR A 137 -17.68 -12.13 -0.71
N PRO A 138 -17.64 -12.00 0.63
CA PRO A 138 -18.06 -10.78 1.31
C PRO A 138 -17.15 -9.60 0.95
N LEU A 139 -17.76 -8.48 0.56
CA LEU A 139 -17.10 -7.24 0.17
C LEU A 139 -17.58 -6.08 1.04
N ALA A 140 -16.71 -5.08 1.19
CA ALA A 140 -16.95 -3.81 1.88
C ALA A 140 -16.77 -2.65 0.90
N LEU A 141 -17.35 -1.50 1.23
CA LEU A 141 -17.19 -0.24 0.49
C LEU A 141 -16.44 0.77 1.36
N HIS A 142 -15.34 1.28 0.85
CA HIS A 142 -14.51 2.31 1.49
C HIS A 142 -14.23 3.45 0.55
N GLY A 143 -14.08 4.65 1.08
CA GLY A 143 -13.64 5.80 0.28
C GLY A 143 -14.28 7.11 0.68
N VAL A 144 -14.39 8.02 -0.27
CA VAL A 144 -14.92 9.36 -0.05
C VAL A 144 -15.85 9.80 -1.18
N ILE A 145 -16.82 10.63 -0.83
CA ILE A 145 -17.66 11.36 -1.78
C ILE A 145 -17.44 12.85 -1.55
N CYS A 146 -17.00 13.58 -2.60
CA CYS A 146 -16.81 15.02 -2.54
C CYS A 146 -18.02 15.71 -3.17
N LYS A 147 -18.82 16.40 -2.36
CA LYS A 147 -20.01 17.13 -2.83
C LYS A 147 -19.65 18.45 -3.52
N LYS A 148 -20.56 18.98 -4.33
CA LYS A 148 -20.39 20.25 -5.05
C LYS A 148 -20.16 21.46 -4.16
N ASP A 149 -20.61 21.43 -2.91
CA ASP A 149 -20.38 22.48 -1.92
C ASP A 149 -19.01 22.43 -1.23
N GLY A 150 -18.18 21.43 -1.60
CA GLY A 150 -16.86 21.19 -1.03
C GLY A 150 -16.85 20.27 0.20
N THR A 151 -18.02 19.82 0.65
CA THR A 151 -18.10 18.83 1.75
C THR A 151 -17.58 17.47 1.29
N THR A 152 -16.77 16.83 2.12
CA THR A 152 -16.28 15.47 1.91
C THR A 152 -16.95 14.53 2.92
N VAL A 153 -17.49 13.42 2.42
CA VAL A 153 -18.15 12.38 3.22
C VAL A 153 -17.30 11.11 3.15
N ASP A 154 -16.82 10.64 4.29
CA ASP A 154 -16.12 9.36 4.40
C ASP A 154 -17.16 8.22 4.35
N ILE A 155 -16.90 7.21 3.53
CA ILE A 155 -17.70 5.99 3.40
C ILE A 155 -16.88 4.81 3.91
N ALA A 156 -17.43 4.05 4.87
CA ALA A 156 -16.90 2.78 5.30
C ALA A 156 -18.08 1.90 5.74
N VAL A 157 -18.35 0.84 5.00
CA VAL A 157 -19.47 -0.10 5.26
C VAL A 157 -19.02 -1.51 4.97
N GLY A 158 -19.22 -2.42 5.92
CA GLY A 158 -18.92 -3.85 5.76
C GLY A 158 -17.83 -4.36 6.69
N GLU A 159 -17.26 -3.50 7.55
CA GLU A 159 -16.20 -3.89 8.48
C GLU A 159 -16.72 -4.17 9.90
N ASP A 160 -17.67 -3.38 10.39
CA ASP A 160 -18.30 -3.66 11.69
C ASP A 160 -19.18 -4.92 11.57
N PRO A 161 -19.12 -5.86 12.53
CA PRO A 161 -20.01 -7.03 12.51
C PRO A 161 -21.51 -6.71 12.46
N ALA A 162 -21.91 -5.50 12.79
CA ALA A 162 -23.29 -5.01 12.68
C ALA A 162 -23.61 -4.43 11.29
N ASP A 163 -22.62 -4.14 10.46
CA ASP A 163 -22.82 -3.64 9.11
C ASP A 163 -23.27 -4.76 8.16
N PRO A 164 -24.06 -4.43 7.12
CA PRO A 164 -24.25 -5.33 6.00
C PRO A 164 -22.95 -5.47 5.21
N VAL A 165 -22.74 -6.62 4.58
CA VAL A 165 -21.69 -6.84 3.56
C VAL A 165 -22.32 -6.90 2.18
N PHE A 166 -21.48 -6.74 1.16
CA PHE A 166 -21.85 -6.79 -0.25
C PHE A 166 -21.26 -8.03 -0.92
N CYS A 167 -21.69 -8.32 -2.15
CA CYS A 167 -21.19 -9.48 -2.89
C CYS A 167 -21.37 -9.26 -4.40
N ILE A 168 -20.46 -9.81 -5.17
CA ILE A 168 -20.60 -10.00 -6.60
C ILE A 168 -21.00 -11.46 -6.83
N SER A 169 -22.09 -11.71 -7.56
CA SER A 169 -22.55 -13.07 -7.81
C SER A 169 -21.65 -13.83 -8.76
N ASP A 170 -21.57 -15.15 -8.59
CA ASP A 170 -20.98 -16.06 -9.57
C ASP A 170 -22.06 -16.97 -10.15
N LEU A 171 -21.85 -17.47 -11.36
CA LEU A 171 -22.78 -18.41 -11.98
C LEU A 171 -22.74 -19.74 -11.21
N LEU A 172 -23.93 -20.21 -10.81
CA LEU A 172 -24.02 -21.51 -10.11
C LEU A 172 -23.49 -22.67 -10.97
N ILE A 173 -22.83 -23.63 -10.32
CA ILE A 173 -22.14 -24.76 -10.98
C ILE A 173 -23.04 -25.54 -11.95
N HIS A 174 -24.33 -25.65 -11.68
CA HIS A 174 -25.28 -26.41 -12.52
C HIS A 174 -25.58 -25.76 -13.87
N LEU A 175 -25.25 -24.48 -14.05
CA LEU A 175 -25.37 -23.73 -15.32
C LEU A 175 -23.99 -23.32 -15.89
N ALA A 176 -22.88 -23.62 -15.20
CA ALA A 176 -21.56 -23.09 -15.49
C ALA A 176 -20.74 -23.92 -16.49
N SER A 177 -21.35 -24.86 -17.24
CA SER A 177 -20.62 -25.73 -18.18
C SER A 177 -19.71 -24.91 -19.12
N ASP A 178 -20.27 -23.92 -19.81
CA ASP A 178 -19.54 -23.07 -20.76
C ASP A 178 -18.52 -22.16 -20.08
N GLN A 179 -18.81 -21.70 -18.84
CA GLN A 179 -17.87 -20.91 -18.04
C GLN A 179 -16.65 -21.73 -17.64
N MET A 180 -16.84 -22.98 -17.23
CA MET A 180 -15.77 -23.88 -16.80
C MET A 180 -14.84 -24.32 -17.94
N GLU A 181 -15.26 -24.23 -19.19
CA GLU A 181 -14.43 -24.49 -20.36
C GLU A 181 -13.59 -23.30 -20.80
N LYS A 182 -13.84 -22.09 -20.27
CA LYS A 182 -13.06 -20.90 -20.58
C LYS A 182 -11.69 -20.90 -19.88
N PRO A 183 -10.65 -20.30 -20.47
CA PRO A 183 -9.43 -19.97 -19.73
C PRO A 183 -9.76 -19.12 -18.49
N ALA A 184 -9.04 -19.35 -17.38
CA ALA A 184 -9.30 -18.67 -16.11
C ALA A 184 -9.42 -17.14 -16.21
N GLY A 185 -8.59 -16.50 -17.05
CA GLY A 185 -8.66 -15.05 -17.31
C GLY A 185 -9.90 -14.57 -18.09
N LYS A 186 -10.79 -15.49 -18.50
CA LYS A 186 -12.04 -15.21 -19.21
C LYS A 186 -13.26 -15.88 -18.55
N ALA A 187 -13.02 -16.57 -17.43
CA ALA A 187 -14.11 -17.28 -16.71
C ALA A 187 -15.12 -16.31 -16.12
N VAL A 188 -14.65 -15.16 -15.63
CA VAL A 188 -15.48 -14.03 -15.18
C VAL A 188 -15.11 -12.82 -16.06
N ASP A 189 -16.13 -12.19 -16.65
CA ASP A 189 -15.94 -10.95 -17.40
C ASP A 189 -15.82 -9.78 -16.43
N HIS A 190 -14.87 -8.87 -16.68
CA HIS A 190 -14.67 -7.70 -15.83
C HIS A 190 -15.88 -6.75 -15.84
N GLU A 191 -16.64 -6.69 -16.93
CA GLU A 191 -17.90 -5.93 -17.00
C GLU A 191 -19.05 -6.57 -16.19
N ASN A 192 -18.87 -7.76 -15.64
CA ASN A 192 -19.81 -8.43 -14.77
C ASN A 192 -19.38 -8.40 -13.29
N LEU A 193 -18.39 -7.59 -12.94
CA LEU A 193 -17.96 -7.41 -11.55
C LEU A 193 -18.82 -6.35 -10.84
N ASP A 194 -20.13 -6.47 -10.94
CA ASP A 194 -21.09 -5.54 -10.35
C ASP A 194 -21.52 -5.98 -8.96
N VAL A 195 -21.43 -5.06 -8.00
CA VAL A 195 -21.68 -5.31 -6.59
C VAL A 195 -23.17 -5.21 -6.31
N ILE A 196 -23.79 -6.28 -5.78
CA ILE A 196 -25.18 -6.29 -5.31
C ILE A 196 -25.26 -5.50 -4.00
N VAL A 197 -26.10 -4.45 -3.96
CA VAL A 197 -26.20 -3.54 -2.81
C VAL A 197 -27.60 -3.46 -2.19
N ALA A 198 -28.67 -3.86 -2.88
CA ALA A 198 -30.01 -3.91 -2.34
C ALA A 198 -30.89 -4.92 -3.10
N GLY A 199 -31.96 -5.38 -2.44
CA GLY A 199 -32.95 -6.32 -3.01
C GLY A 199 -34.35 -6.12 -2.43
N ARG A 200 -34.61 -5.00 -1.75
CA ARG A 200 -35.92 -4.66 -1.21
C ARG A 200 -36.45 -3.39 -1.86
N PRO A 201 -37.63 -3.45 -2.51
CA PRO A 201 -38.23 -2.25 -3.11
C PRO A 201 -38.78 -1.30 -2.05
N VAL A 202 -38.82 -0.01 -2.39
CA VAL A 202 -39.65 0.94 -1.64
C VAL A 202 -41.12 0.62 -1.84
N VAL A 203 -41.89 0.85 -0.80
CA VAL A 203 -43.36 0.73 -0.88
C VAL A 203 -43.95 2.11 -0.66
N ILE A 204 -44.57 2.67 -1.71
CA ILE A 204 -45.26 3.96 -1.63
C ILE A 204 -46.77 3.68 -1.50
N GLU A 205 -47.41 4.35 -0.53
CA GLU A 205 -48.88 4.29 -0.38
C GLU A 205 -49.53 5.14 -1.49
N GLY A 206 -50.31 4.53 -2.33
CA GLY A 206 -51.03 5.16 -3.44
C GLY A 206 -50.79 4.52 -4.79
N ASP A 207 -51.29 5.17 -5.87
CA ASP A 207 -51.18 4.68 -7.26
C ASP A 207 -49.89 5.13 -7.98
N GLU A 208 -48.95 5.69 -7.28
CA GLU A 208 -47.67 6.13 -7.89
C GLU A 208 -46.73 4.93 -8.06
N GLU A 209 -46.41 4.60 -9.32
CA GLU A 209 -45.46 3.54 -9.68
C GLU A 209 -44.02 4.13 -9.69
N VAL A 210 -43.13 3.61 -8.83
CA VAL A 210 -41.71 3.93 -8.88
C VAL A 210 -41.06 3.05 -9.92
N LYS A 211 -40.37 3.63 -10.91
CA LYS A 211 -39.78 2.91 -12.03
C LYS A 211 -38.68 1.93 -11.60
N GLU A 212 -37.86 2.32 -10.63
CA GLU A 212 -36.71 1.54 -10.10
C GLU A 212 -36.80 1.51 -8.58
N PRO A 213 -37.72 0.72 -7.98
CA PRO A 213 -38.05 0.83 -6.57
C PRO A 213 -36.95 0.28 -5.63
N VAL A 214 -36.11 -0.65 -6.08
CA VAL A 214 -34.98 -1.17 -5.28
C VAL A 214 -33.82 -0.19 -5.31
N LYS A 215 -33.55 0.41 -6.46
CA LYS A 215 -32.58 1.52 -6.58
C LYS A 215 -32.98 2.69 -5.69
N GLN A 216 -34.28 3.06 -5.69
CA GLN A 216 -34.77 4.12 -4.83
C GLN A 216 -34.58 3.80 -3.34
N MET A 217 -34.80 2.54 -2.92
CA MET A 217 -34.55 2.11 -1.54
C MET A 217 -33.06 2.32 -1.16
N PHE A 218 -32.13 1.94 -2.04
CA PHE A 218 -30.72 2.16 -1.81
C PHE A 218 -30.39 3.65 -1.67
N LEU A 219 -30.93 4.50 -2.57
CA LEU A 219 -30.73 5.94 -2.52
C LEU A 219 -31.28 6.54 -1.22
N ASP A 220 -32.45 6.11 -0.77
CA ASP A 220 -33.03 6.58 0.50
C ASP A 220 -32.14 6.23 1.70
N LEU A 221 -31.55 5.01 1.73
CA LEU A 221 -30.66 4.56 2.79
C LEU A 221 -29.34 5.34 2.82
N ILE A 222 -28.71 5.58 1.67
CA ILE A 222 -27.46 6.39 1.64
C ILE A 222 -27.74 7.86 1.93
N LYS A 223 -28.91 8.37 1.54
CA LYS A 223 -29.35 9.71 1.88
C LYS A 223 -29.55 9.87 3.39
N GLU A 224 -30.21 8.89 4.02
CA GLU A 224 -30.42 8.90 5.48
C GLU A 224 -29.11 8.82 6.26
N LYS A 225 -28.21 7.89 5.85
CA LYS A 225 -26.97 7.63 6.60
C LYS A 225 -25.87 8.66 6.34
N TYR A 226 -25.72 9.12 5.09
CA TYR A 226 -24.56 9.90 4.63
C TYR A 226 -24.94 11.27 4.03
N ASP A 227 -26.21 11.56 3.88
CA ASP A 227 -26.70 12.75 3.16
C ASP A 227 -26.19 12.85 1.72
N VAL A 228 -26.07 11.69 1.02
CA VAL A 228 -25.56 11.56 -0.35
C VAL A 228 -26.71 11.36 -1.32
N GLU A 229 -26.66 12.06 -2.46
CA GLU A 229 -27.57 11.92 -3.60
C GLU A 229 -26.92 11.10 -4.73
N GLU A 230 -27.70 10.58 -5.68
CA GLU A 230 -27.16 9.83 -6.83
C GLU A 230 -26.13 10.65 -7.63
N GLU A 231 -26.34 11.94 -7.81
CA GLU A 231 -25.43 12.84 -8.53
C GLU A 231 -24.06 12.96 -7.85
N ASP A 232 -23.95 12.77 -6.55
CA ASP A 232 -22.70 12.88 -5.81
C ASP A 232 -21.71 11.75 -6.14
N PHE A 233 -22.18 10.62 -6.69
CA PHE A 233 -21.31 9.56 -7.18
C PHE A 233 -20.39 9.99 -8.33
N LEU A 234 -20.74 11.03 -9.07
CA LEU A 234 -19.89 11.59 -10.13
C LEU A 234 -18.52 12.07 -9.61
N SER A 235 -18.44 12.42 -8.34
CA SER A 235 -17.21 12.86 -7.66
C SER A 235 -16.89 11.98 -6.45
N ALA A 236 -17.22 10.70 -6.53
CA ALA A 236 -16.85 9.69 -5.54
C ALA A 236 -15.56 8.98 -5.93
N GLU A 237 -14.79 8.62 -4.91
CA GLU A 237 -13.70 7.66 -4.96
C GLU A 237 -14.04 6.57 -3.96
N ILE A 238 -14.76 5.54 -4.39
CA ILE A 238 -15.19 4.42 -3.56
C ILE A 238 -14.57 3.14 -4.08
N GLU A 239 -13.87 2.47 -3.21
CA GLU A 239 -13.18 1.20 -3.41
C GLU A 239 -14.02 0.06 -2.86
N VAL A 240 -14.12 -1.01 -3.62
CA VAL A 240 -14.70 -2.28 -3.20
C VAL A 240 -13.54 -3.18 -2.79
N VAL A 241 -13.55 -3.63 -1.54
CA VAL A 241 -12.47 -4.41 -0.93
C VAL A 241 -13.04 -5.62 -0.18
N PRO A 242 -12.24 -6.65 0.14
CA PRO A 242 -12.71 -7.75 0.97
C PRO A 242 -13.13 -7.27 2.37
N ALA A 243 -14.32 -7.69 2.80
CA ALA A 243 -14.84 -7.35 4.11
C ALA A 243 -14.15 -8.15 5.23
N GLY A 244 -13.86 -7.47 6.32
CA GLY A 244 -13.32 -8.03 7.54
C GLY A 244 -11.84 -7.80 7.77
N PRO A 245 -11.38 -7.98 9.03
CA PRO A 245 -10.03 -7.64 9.46
C PRO A 245 -8.98 -8.67 9.01
N ALA A 246 -7.74 -8.23 8.96
CA ALA A 246 -6.59 -9.12 8.88
C ALA A 246 -6.51 -10.03 10.12
N ARG A 247 -6.03 -11.25 9.94
CA ARG A 247 -5.98 -12.28 10.99
C ARG A 247 -4.63 -12.96 11.07
N ASP A 248 -4.30 -13.44 12.27
CA ASP A 248 -3.24 -14.42 12.41
C ASP A 248 -3.56 -15.67 11.61
N MET A 249 -2.57 -16.18 10.90
CA MET A 249 -2.65 -17.40 10.11
C MET A 249 -1.69 -18.47 10.63
N GLY A 250 -2.14 -19.72 10.56
CA GLY A 250 -1.47 -20.89 11.12
C GLY A 250 -1.83 -21.11 12.59
N LEU A 251 -1.75 -22.37 13.06
CA LEU A 251 -2.04 -22.70 14.45
C LEU A 251 -1.02 -22.07 15.42
N ASP A 252 0.19 -21.83 14.93
CA ASP A 252 1.30 -21.17 15.64
C ASP A 252 1.25 -19.64 15.54
N ARG A 253 0.30 -19.07 14.77
CA ARG A 253 0.12 -17.62 14.56
C ARG A 253 1.36 -16.90 14.02
N SER A 254 2.21 -17.63 13.27
CA SER A 254 3.48 -17.09 12.74
C SER A 254 3.29 -16.19 11.51
N MET A 255 2.10 -16.15 10.96
CA MET A 255 1.78 -15.39 9.73
C MET A 255 0.56 -14.51 9.93
N ILE A 256 0.41 -13.53 9.02
CA ILE A 256 -0.77 -12.66 8.92
C ILE A 256 -1.41 -12.89 7.55
N LEU A 257 -2.73 -13.10 7.55
CA LEU A 257 -3.58 -13.11 6.37
C LEU A 257 -4.36 -11.80 6.33
N GLY A 258 -4.16 -10.98 5.30
CA GLY A 258 -4.79 -9.66 5.18
C GLY A 258 -4.93 -9.23 3.72
N HIS A 259 -5.76 -8.21 3.48
CA HIS A 259 -5.91 -7.56 2.19
C HIS A 259 -4.94 -6.39 2.06
N GLY A 260 -4.28 -6.28 0.90
CA GLY A 260 -3.38 -5.17 0.59
C GLY A 260 -2.08 -5.22 1.39
N GLN A 261 -1.54 -6.43 1.64
CA GLN A 261 -0.18 -6.56 2.15
C GLN A 261 0.86 -6.08 1.13
N ASP A 262 0.53 -6.17 -0.15
CA ASP A 262 1.17 -5.47 -1.23
C ASP A 262 0.64 -4.01 -1.29
N ASP A 263 1.38 -2.96 -0.86
CA ASP A 263 2.71 -3.03 -0.22
C ASP A 263 2.68 -2.48 1.22
N ARG A 264 1.51 -2.52 1.88
CA ARG A 264 1.36 -2.01 3.27
C ARG A 264 2.21 -2.79 4.27
N VAL A 265 2.61 -4.03 3.93
CA VAL A 265 3.52 -4.83 4.78
C VAL A 265 4.95 -4.28 4.79
N CYS A 266 5.34 -3.49 3.79
CA CYS A 266 6.61 -2.74 3.78
C CYS A 266 6.40 -1.28 4.20
N ALA A 267 5.25 -0.68 3.86
CA ALA A 267 4.91 0.70 4.22
C ALA A 267 4.83 0.90 5.74
N TYR A 268 4.17 -0.01 6.47
CA TYR A 268 4.04 0.11 7.92
C TYR A 268 5.37 -0.04 8.68
N PRO A 269 6.23 -1.05 8.42
CA PRO A 269 7.56 -1.10 9.01
C PRO A 269 8.44 0.11 8.67
N SER A 270 8.33 0.66 7.46
CA SER A 270 9.02 1.91 7.07
C SER A 270 8.54 3.10 7.89
N LEU A 271 7.22 3.25 8.06
CA LEU A 271 6.60 4.26 8.91
C LEU A 271 7.07 4.13 10.36
N ARG A 272 7.00 2.93 10.94
CA ARG A 272 7.41 2.67 12.33
C ARG A 272 8.89 2.95 12.54
N ALA A 273 9.75 2.51 11.62
CA ALA A 273 11.20 2.81 11.68
C ALA A 273 11.46 4.32 11.73
N GLN A 274 10.76 5.09 10.91
CA GLN A 274 10.87 6.55 10.88
C GLN A 274 10.36 7.21 12.17
N LEU A 275 9.22 6.75 12.70
CA LEU A 275 8.63 7.29 13.93
C LEU A 275 9.47 6.99 15.17
N ASP A 276 10.04 5.77 15.23
CA ASP A 276 10.84 5.29 16.35
C ASP A 276 12.31 5.77 16.34
N THR A 277 12.68 6.56 15.32
CA THR A 277 14.00 7.14 15.19
C THR A 277 13.98 8.60 15.69
N PRO A 278 14.57 8.92 16.86
CA PRO A 278 14.43 10.24 17.47
C PRO A 278 15.30 11.30 16.78
N GLU A 279 16.57 11.01 16.52
CA GLU A 279 17.55 11.90 15.91
C GLU A 279 18.43 11.16 14.92
N VAL A 280 18.85 11.84 13.86
CA VAL A 280 19.68 11.27 12.80
C VAL A 280 20.84 12.21 12.45
N GLU A 281 21.96 11.64 11.98
CA GLU A 281 23.08 12.42 11.44
C GLU A 281 22.77 12.86 9.99
N THR A 282 22.30 11.93 9.16
CA THR A 282 21.84 12.18 7.79
C THR A 282 20.33 12.29 7.81
N THR A 283 19.76 13.31 7.16
CA THR A 283 18.29 13.47 7.07
C THR A 283 17.64 12.18 6.60
N SER A 284 16.63 11.73 7.33
CA SER A 284 15.82 10.56 6.96
C SER A 284 14.48 10.96 6.39
N VAL A 285 14.05 10.25 5.36
CA VAL A 285 12.79 10.48 4.64
C VAL A 285 12.03 9.16 4.53
N THR A 286 10.74 9.17 4.81
CA THR A 286 9.84 8.06 4.48
C THR A 286 8.74 8.55 3.55
N LEU A 287 8.63 7.87 2.40
CA LEU A 287 7.63 8.13 1.37
C LEU A 287 6.61 6.99 1.36
N LEU A 288 5.34 7.34 1.54
CA LEU A 288 4.20 6.44 1.36
C LEU A 288 3.43 6.96 0.16
N VAL A 289 3.49 6.24 -0.96
CA VAL A 289 3.00 6.74 -2.26
C VAL A 289 1.78 5.99 -2.76
N ASP A 290 1.04 6.63 -3.65
CA ASP A 290 -0.16 6.13 -4.32
C ASP A 290 0.16 5.73 -5.76
N LYS A 291 -0.72 4.95 -6.39
CA LYS A 291 -0.72 4.62 -7.83
C LYS A 291 0.40 3.71 -8.33
N GLU A 292 1.13 3.02 -7.45
CA GLU A 292 2.14 2.06 -7.90
C GLU A 292 1.50 1.02 -8.81
N GLU A 293 0.38 0.46 -8.42
CA GLU A 293 -0.36 -0.62 -9.07
C GLU A 293 -0.89 -0.28 -10.48
N ILE A 294 -0.90 1.01 -10.83
CA ILE A 294 -1.29 1.51 -12.15
C ILE A 294 -0.17 2.32 -12.83
N GLY A 295 1.09 2.13 -12.40
CA GLY A 295 2.28 2.67 -13.05
C GLY A 295 2.80 3.99 -12.50
N SER A 296 2.43 4.37 -11.28
CA SER A 296 2.96 5.54 -10.52
C SER A 296 2.73 6.91 -11.17
N VAL A 297 1.88 7.03 -12.20
CA VAL A 297 1.61 8.27 -12.94
C VAL A 297 0.42 9.00 -12.34
N GLY A 298 0.56 10.32 -12.15
CA GLY A 298 -0.49 11.20 -11.64
C GLY A 298 -0.01 12.06 -10.47
N ALA A 299 -0.88 12.96 -10.01
CA ALA A 299 -0.52 13.97 -9.02
C ALA A 299 -0.14 13.39 -7.64
N SER A 300 -0.69 12.24 -7.27
CA SER A 300 -0.37 11.49 -6.04
C SER A 300 0.62 10.34 -6.26
N GLY A 301 0.94 9.99 -7.52
CA GLY A 301 1.92 8.94 -7.84
C GLY A 301 3.36 9.39 -7.66
N MET A 302 4.28 8.42 -7.58
CA MET A 302 5.71 8.67 -7.36
C MET A 302 6.36 9.50 -8.47
N THR A 303 5.86 9.46 -9.71
CA THR A 303 6.36 10.27 -10.83
C THR A 303 6.00 11.76 -10.73
N SER A 304 5.15 12.15 -9.78
CA SER A 304 4.81 13.54 -9.53
C SER A 304 6.03 14.33 -9.01
N ARG A 305 5.95 15.65 -9.05
CA ARG A 305 6.98 16.52 -8.47
C ARG A 305 6.83 16.73 -6.95
N PHE A 306 5.94 15.98 -6.31
CA PHE A 306 5.68 16.13 -4.88
C PHE A 306 6.95 15.95 -4.04
N PHE A 307 7.72 14.88 -4.28
CA PHE A 307 8.97 14.62 -3.56
C PHE A 307 9.96 15.78 -3.71
N GLU A 308 10.31 16.12 -4.96
CA GLU A 308 11.30 17.18 -5.26
C GLU A 308 10.87 18.54 -4.68
N ASN A 309 9.61 18.92 -4.87
CA ASN A 309 9.08 20.19 -4.38
C ASN A 309 9.09 20.27 -2.85
N THR A 310 8.68 19.19 -2.17
CA THR A 310 8.66 19.13 -0.71
C THR A 310 10.06 19.23 -0.13
N ILE A 311 11.04 18.53 -0.70
CA ILE A 311 12.45 18.64 -0.28
C ILE A 311 12.96 20.07 -0.50
N ALA A 312 12.62 20.70 -1.63
CA ALA A 312 13.02 22.10 -1.89
C ALA A 312 12.48 23.08 -0.83
N GLU A 313 11.21 22.95 -0.44
CA GLU A 313 10.60 23.78 0.61
C GLU A 313 11.26 23.55 1.98
N ILE A 314 11.54 22.29 2.35
CA ILE A 314 12.23 21.96 3.60
C ILE A 314 13.65 22.55 3.60
N MET A 315 14.41 22.40 2.50
CA MET A 315 15.73 22.99 2.35
C MET A 315 15.71 24.53 2.46
N ALA A 316 14.69 25.17 1.89
CA ALA A 316 14.52 26.60 2.01
C ALA A 316 14.28 27.03 3.48
N LEU A 317 13.42 26.33 4.21
CA LEU A 317 13.18 26.59 5.64
C LEU A 317 14.43 26.27 6.51
N ALA A 318 15.29 25.36 6.06
CA ALA A 318 16.56 25.02 6.71
C ALA A 318 17.72 26.00 6.33
N GLY A 319 17.48 26.96 5.42
CA GLY A 319 18.49 27.90 4.94
C GLY A 319 19.43 27.35 3.87
N GLU A 320 19.03 26.28 3.19
CA GLU A 320 19.78 25.59 2.12
C GLU A 320 19.13 25.80 0.72
N ASP A 321 18.58 26.99 0.43
CA ASP A 321 17.69 27.32 -0.70
C ASP A 321 18.37 27.45 -2.08
N SER A 322 19.57 26.88 -2.27
CA SER A 322 20.25 26.90 -3.56
C SER A 322 19.71 25.83 -4.51
N PRO A 323 19.35 26.18 -5.78
CA PRO A 323 18.95 25.19 -6.78
C PRO A 323 20.03 24.11 -7.05
N LEU A 324 21.30 24.41 -6.82
CA LEU A 324 22.39 23.46 -6.95
C LEU A 324 22.48 22.55 -5.71
N ALA A 325 22.19 23.08 -4.52
CA ALA A 325 22.13 22.28 -3.29
C ALA A 325 21.04 21.22 -3.38
N LEU A 326 19.83 21.58 -3.87
CA LEU A 326 18.74 20.60 -4.10
C LEU A 326 19.20 19.48 -5.05
N ARG A 327 19.79 19.80 -6.18
CA ARG A 327 20.26 18.77 -7.13
C ARG A 327 21.31 17.85 -6.52
N ARG A 328 22.21 18.39 -5.70
CA ARG A 328 23.21 17.60 -4.97
C ARG A 328 22.55 16.74 -3.90
N ALA A 329 21.59 17.29 -3.16
CA ALA A 329 20.82 16.54 -2.17
C ALA A 329 20.17 15.31 -2.79
N LEU A 330 19.48 15.48 -3.92
CA LEU A 330 18.83 14.38 -4.63
C LEU A 330 19.84 13.34 -5.15
N ALA A 331 20.91 13.79 -5.82
CA ALA A 331 21.90 12.89 -6.42
C ALA A 331 22.77 12.15 -5.40
N ASN A 332 23.03 12.76 -4.22
CA ASN A 332 23.82 12.15 -3.16
C ASN A 332 22.99 11.28 -2.19
N SER A 333 21.68 11.24 -2.37
CA SER A 333 20.77 10.43 -1.55
C SER A 333 20.90 8.95 -1.87
N ARG A 334 20.40 8.13 -0.96
CA ARG A 334 20.29 6.67 -1.13
C ARG A 334 18.92 6.19 -0.64
N MET A 335 18.39 5.17 -1.30
CA MET A 335 17.04 4.71 -1.04
C MET A 335 16.97 3.18 -0.89
N LEU A 336 16.18 2.74 0.08
CA LEU A 336 15.53 1.43 0.05
C LEU A 336 14.13 1.64 -0.56
N SER A 337 13.94 1.16 -1.77
CA SER A 337 12.63 1.10 -2.42
C SER A 337 11.94 -0.14 -1.90
N SER A 338 11.00 0.06 -0.98
CA SER A 338 10.29 -1.07 -0.39
C SER A 338 9.13 -1.46 -1.29
N ASP A 339 9.09 -2.75 -1.59
CA ASP A 339 8.02 -3.40 -2.34
C ASP A 339 8.11 -4.90 -2.07
N VAL A 340 6.97 -5.58 -2.00
CA VAL A 340 6.90 -7.00 -1.66
C VAL A 340 7.67 -7.86 -2.65
N SER A 341 8.19 -8.98 -2.17
CA SER A 341 8.79 -10.02 -3.01
C SER A 341 7.89 -11.23 -3.10
N ALA A 342 7.87 -11.89 -4.27
CA ALA A 342 7.13 -13.13 -4.45
C ALA A 342 7.71 -14.25 -3.56
N GLY A 343 6.98 -14.60 -2.50
CA GLY A 343 7.32 -15.70 -1.61
C GLY A 343 7.31 -17.04 -2.33
N PHE A 344 8.35 -17.85 -2.11
CA PHE A 344 8.41 -19.20 -2.70
C PHE A 344 7.23 -20.04 -2.23
N ASP A 345 6.34 -20.36 -3.15
CA ASP A 345 5.21 -21.24 -2.91
C ASP A 345 5.51 -22.64 -3.45
N HIS A 346 5.54 -23.62 -2.55
CA HIS A 346 5.80 -25.02 -2.90
C HIS A 346 4.75 -25.60 -3.88
N LEU A 347 3.51 -25.10 -3.81
CA LEU A 347 2.43 -25.54 -4.70
C LEU A 347 2.63 -25.07 -6.15
N TYR A 348 3.45 -24.05 -6.35
CA TYR A 348 3.77 -23.44 -7.64
C TYR A 348 5.27 -23.37 -7.90
N ALA A 349 6.04 -24.34 -7.36
CA ALA A 349 7.50 -24.34 -7.36
C ALA A 349 8.13 -24.16 -8.75
N ASP A 350 7.47 -24.63 -9.82
CA ASP A 350 7.95 -24.52 -11.20
C ASP A 350 8.01 -23.08 -11.74
N HIS A 351 7.36 -22.14 -11.03
CA HIS A 351 7.38 -20.72 -11.38
C HIS A 351 8.55 -19.95 -10.73
N PHE A 352 9.37 -20.62 -9.91
CA PHE A 352 10.47 -20.01 -9.18
C PHE A 352 11.82 -20.65 -9.54
N GLU A 353 12.90 -19.88 -9.42
CA GLU A 353 14.27 -20.39 -9.36
C GLU A 353 14.68 -20.45 -7.87
N LYS A 354 14.69 -21.67 -7.31
CA LYS A 354 14.75 -21.90 -5.86
C LYS A 354 15.96 -21.24 -5.15
N LYS A 355 17.11 -21.09 -5.82
CA LYS A 355 18.32 -20.50 -5.20
C LYS A 355 18.19 -18.98 -5.01
N ASN A 356 17.34 -18.35 -5.82
CA ASN A 356 17.12 -16.91 -5.83
C ASN A 356 15.65 -16.54 -5.55
N ALA A 357 14.90 -17.42 -4.90
CA ALA A 357 13.53 -17.15 -4.48
C ALA A 357 13.50 -16.63 -3.04
N ALA A 358 12.58 -15.70 -2.74
CA ALA A 358 12.29 -15.27 -1.39
C ALA A 358 11.65 -16.39 -0.60
N VAL A 359 12.15 -16.70 0.59
CA VAL A 359 11.60 -17.73 1.47
C VAL A 359 11.03 -17.10 2.72
N MET A 360 9.75 -17.34 3.00
CA MET A 360 9.08 -16.78 4.18
C MET A 360 9.75 -17.21 5.49
N GLY A 361 9.87 -16.27 6.42
CA GLY A 361 10.54 -16.49 7.70
C GLY A 361 12.08 -16.41 7.63
N HIS A 362 12.65 -15.92 6.53
CA HIS A 362 14.09 -15.76 6.36
C HIS A 362 14.55 -14.30 6.34
N GLY A 363 13.67 -13.38 6.73
CA GLY A 363 13.96 -11.97 6.91
C GLY A 363 13.75 -11.11 5.67
N LEU A 364 14.23 -9.86 5.74
CA LEU A 364 14.10 -8.84 4.72
C LEU A 364 14.67 -9.30 3.37
N CYS A 365 13.92 -9.14 2.30
CA CYS A 365 14.33 -9.47 0.94
C CYS A 365 15.02 -8.28 0.27
N PHE A 366 16.09 -8.53 -0.49
CA PHE A 366 16.70 -7.57 -1.40
C PHE A 366 16.66 -8.09 -2.84
N ASN A 367 16.06 -7.33 -3.73
CA ASN A 367 16.02 -7.62 -5.17
C ASN A 367 17.01 -6.73 -5.90
N LYS A 368 18.09 -7.34 -6.40
CA LYS A 368 19.09 -6.60 -7.18
C LYS A 368 18.52 -6.13 -8.52
N TYR A 369 17.63 -6.94 -9.10
CA TYR A 369 17.02 -6.69 -10.41
C TYR A 369 15.51 -6.64 -10.27
N THR A 370 14.90 -5.53 -10.73
CA THR A 370 13.45 -5.38 -10.87
C THR A 370 13.09 -4.99 -12.30
N GLY A 371 11.81 -4.99 -12.61
CA GLY A 371 11.29 -4.66 -13.93
C GLY A 371 10.57 -5.82 -14.61
N SER A 372 9.69 -5.50 -15.57
CA SER A 372 8.88 -6.47 -16.29
C SER A 372 9.28 -6.58 -17.76
N ARG A 373 8.96 -7.69 -18.38
CA ARG A 373 9.05 -8.00 -19.84
C ARG A 373 10.04 -7.12 -20.62
N GLY A 374 11.32 -7.46 -20.63
CA GLY A 374 12.36 -6.69 -21.30
C GLY A 374 12.86 -5.50 -20.50
N LYS A 375 12.60 -5.50 -19.19
CA LYS A 375 13.13 -4.51 -18.24
C LYS A 375 12.49 -3.11 -18.34
N GLY A 376 11.18 -3.05 -18.60
CA GLY A 376 10.42 -1.81 -18.44
C GLY A 376 10.22 -1.46 -16.96
N GLY A 377 10.42 -0.19 -16.55
CA GLY A 377 10.33 0.24 -15.15
C GLY A 377 11.34 -0.48 -14.26
N SER A 378 12.55 -0.71 -14.75
CA SER A 378 13.55 -1.54 -14.09
C SER A 378 14.51 -0.74 -13.23
N ASN A 379 14.97 -1.38 -12.15
CA ASN A 379 16.15 -0.99 -11.40
C ASN A 379 17.19 -2.13 -11.43
N ASP A 380 18.48 -1.78 -11.43
CA ASP A 380 19.63 -2.68 -11.29
C ASP A 380 20.57 -2.03 -10.27
N ALA A 381 20.49 -2.51 -9.03
CA ALA A 381 21.29 -1.91 -7.95
C ALA A 381 22.78 -2.12 -8.14
N ASP A 382 23.56 -1.06 -7.90
CA ASP A 382 25.02 -1.07 -8.00
C ASP A 382 25.67 -1.98 -6.94
N ALA A 383 26.76 -2.62 -7.33
CA ALA A 383 27.45 -3.59 -6.48
C ALA A 383 28.01 -2.93 -5.20
N GLU A 384 28.54 -1.70 -5.31
CA GLU A 384 29.08 -0.92 -4.23
C GLU A 384 27.99 -0.54 -3.22
N TYR A 385 26.82 -0.10 -3.69
CA TYR A 385 25.71 0.23 -2.83
C TYR A 385 25.16 -1.02 -2.14
N PHE A 386 25.00 -2.12 -2.87
CA PHE A 386 24.54 -3.37 -2.26
C PHE A 386 25.52 -3.90 -1.20
N ALA A 387 26.83 -3.70 -1.40
CA ALA A 387 27.83 -4.06 -0.38
C ALA A 387 27.65 -3.22 0.90
N GLN A 388 27.36 -1.92 0.78
CA GLN A 388 27.05 -1.04 1.93
C GLN A 388 25.77 -1.49 2.65
N ILE A 389 24.72 -1.81 1.91
CA ILE A 389 23.47 -2.32 2.52
C ILE A 389 23.72 -3.60 3.32
N ARG A 390 24.48 -4.54 2.77
CA ARG A 390 24.84 -5.78 3.48
C ARG A 390 25.62 -5.49 4.77
N ASP A 391 26.54 -4.54 4.76
CA ASP A 391 27.30 -4.12 5.94
C ASP A 391 26.36 -3.55 7.02
N ILE A 392 25.44 -2.68 6.63
CA ILE A 392 24.41 -2.12 7.54
C ILE A 392 23.58 -3.22 8.19
N MET A 393 23.09 -4.18 7.40
CA MET A 393 22.25 -5.27 7.91
C MET A 393 23.02 -6.22 8.82
N ASP A 394 24.26 -6.58 8.44
CA ASP A 394 25.13 -7.45 9.22
C ASP A 394 25.52 -6.80 10.57
N GLU A 395 25.86 -5.50 10.59
CA GLU A 395 26.16 -4.76 11.83
C GLU A 395 24.95 -4.65 12.77
N ALA A 396 23.76 -4.46 12.21
CA ALA A 396 22.52 -4.36 12.98
C ALA A 396 21.94 -5.73 13.39
N GLY A 397 22.53 -6.85 12.96
CA GLY A 397 22.04 -8.19 13.23
C GLY A 397 20.68 -8.49 12.61
N VAL A 398 20.40 -7.89 11.45
CA VAL A 398 19.18 -8.11 10.67
C VAL A 398 19.30 -9.38 9.85
N ASP A 399 18.28 -10.24 9.92
CA ASP A 399 18.19 -11.37 8.99
C ASP A 399 17.65 -10.89 7.64
N TYR A 400 18.39 -11.16 6.58
CA TYR A 400 18.00 -10.77 5.22
C TYR A 400 18.37 -11.85 4.20
N GLN A 401 17.73 -11.79 3.05
CA GLN A 401 17.96 -12.67 1.92
C GLN A 401 18.00 -11.88 0.61
N THR A 402 18.49 -12.52 -0.46
CA THR A 402 18.50 -11.94 -1.81
C THR A 402 17.63 -12.80 -2.72
N CYS A 403 16.83 -12.17 -3.55
CA CYS A 403 15.85 -12.88 -4.35
C CYS A 403 15.58 -12.21 -5.70
N GLU A 404 14.84 -12.93 -6.52
CA GLU A 404 14.26 -12.51 -7.80
C GLU A 404 12.75 -12.69 -7.73
N LEU A 405 12.02 -11.87 -8.45
CA LEU A 405 10.57 -11.99 -8.55
C LEU A 405 10.21 -13.14 -9.52
N GLY A 406 10.25 -14.35 -9.01
CA GLY A 406 9.97 -15.56 -9.77
C GLY A 406 11.09 -15.97 -10.74
N ARG A 407 10.77 -16.91 -11.63
CA ARG A 407 11.69 -17.46 -12.62
C ARG A 407 11.85 -16.48 -13.80
N ILE A 408 13.09 -16.25 -14.22
CA ILE A 408 13.42 -15.40 -15.37
C ILE A 408 12.61 -15.81 -16.62
N GLY A 409 11.95 -14.84 -17.25
CA GLY A 409 11.11 -15.05 -18.43
C GLY A 409 9.68 -15.52 -18.12
N ALA A 410 9.35 -15.88 -16.88
CA ALA A 410 7.98 -16.23 -16.49
C ALA A 410 7.13 -15.00 -16.17
N GLY A 411 7.75 -13.93 -15.70
CA GLY A 411 7.06 -12.70 -15.29
C GLY A 411 8.07 -11.64 -14.88
N GLY A 412 7.70 -10.85 -13.90
CA GLY A 412 8.45 -9.75 -13.29
C GLY A 412 7.51 -8.63 -12.95
N GLY A 413 7.91 -7.77 -12.03
CA GLY A 413 7.22 -6.56 -11.61
C GLY A 413 8.12 -5.34 -11.75
N GLY A 414 7.55 -4.18 -12.10
CA GLY A 414 8.16 -2.88 -11.89
C GLY A 414 7.93 -2.49 -10.43
N THR A 415 8.67 -1.51 -9.95
CA THR A 415 8.57 -0.91 -8.62
C THR A 415 8.79 0.59 -8.74
N ILE A 416 8.64 1.33 -7.66
CA ILE A 416 8.95 2.77 -7.64
C ILE A 416 10.45 3.08 -7.73
N ALA A 417 11.34 2.09 -7.63
CA ALA A 417 12.79 2.26 -7.53
C ALA A 417 13.40 3.07 -8.67
N TYR A 418 13.05 2.75 -9.92
CA TYR A 418 13.62 3.43 -11.10
C TYR A 418 13.32 4.94 -11.11
N ILE A 419 12.21 5.37 -10.50
CA ILE A 419 11.76 6.75 -10.53
C ILE A 419 12.73 7.66 -9.76
N LEU A 420 13.13 7.26 -8.54
CA LEU A 420 14.10 8.03 -7.77
C LEU A 420 15.53 7.82 -8.27
N ALA A 421 15.85 6.65 -8.84
CA ALA A 421 17.14 6.42 -9.48
C ALA A 421 17.41 7.39 -10.64
N GLU A 422 16.37 7.95 -11.29
CA GLU A 422 16.54 8.98 -12.34
C GLU A 422 17.16 10.29 -11.83
N TYR A 423 17.13 10.56 -10.51
CA TYR A 423 17.86 11.68 -9.91
C TYR A 423 19.36 11.41 -9.74
N GLY A 424 19.82 10.18 -10.01
CA GLY A 424 21.22 9.77 -9.87
C GLY A 424 21.58 9.28 -8.47
N MET A 425 20.61 9.01 -7.61
CA MET A 425 20.83 8.42 -6.29
C MET A 425 20.95 6.89 -6.37
N ASP A 426 21.57 6.31 -5.34
CA ASP A 426 21.66 4.86 -5.18
C ASP A 426 20.33 4.29 -4.70
N VAL A 427 19.79 3.29 -5.42
CA VAL A 427 18.50 2.65 -5.08
C VAL A 427 18.62 1.13 -5.17
N ILE A 428 18.09 0.44 -4.18
CA ILE A 428 17.87 -1.01 -4.21
C ILE A 428 16.46 -1.33 -3.74
N ASP A 429 15.85 -2.31 -4.37
CA ASP A 429 14.55 -2.83 -3.94
C ASP A 429 14.71 -3.74 -2.72
N SER A 430 13.85 -3.52 -1.74
CA SER A 430 13.83 -4.30 -0.49
C SER A 430 12.39 -4.51 -0.03
N GLY A 431 12.07 -5.65 0.54
CA GLY A 431 10.69 -5.85 1.02
C GLY A 431 10.45 -7.18 1.72
N VAL A 432 9.20 -7.47 1.93
CA VAL A 432 8.73 -8.66 2.63
C VAL A 432 8.26 -9.72 1.64
N ALA A 433 8.59 -10.98 1.89
CA ALA A 433 8.09 -12.09 1.10
C ALA A 433 6.58 -12.30 1.32
N VAL A 434 5.79 -12.26 0.24
CA VAL A 434 4.33 -12.43 0.28
C VAL A 434 3.90 -13.58 -0.62
N ILE A 435 2.98 -14.42 -0.14
CA ILE A 435 2.29 -15.44 -0.93
C ILE A 435 0.88 -14.95 -1.27
N SER A 436 0.37 -15.34 -2.43
CA SER A 436 -0.93 -14.89 -2.96
C SER A 436 -0.99 -13.40 -3.24
N MET A 437 0.15 -12.78 -3.60
CA MET A 437 0.23 -11.37 -4.02
C MET A 437 -0.89 -11.01 -5.01
N HIS A 438 -1.52 -9.85 -4.87
CA HIS A 438 -2.69 -9.37 -5.62
C HIS A 438 -3.97 -10.23 -5.48
N ALA A 439 -4.00 -11.20 -4.56
CA ALA A 439 -5.26 -11.84 -4.20
C ALA A 439 -6.03 -11.01 -3.17
N LEU A 440 -7.30 -11.34 -2.98
CA LEU A 440 -8.14 -10.69 -1.94
C LEU A 440 -7.52 -10.82 -0.54
N TRP A 441 -6.82 -11.91 -0.30
CA TRP A 441 -6.16 -12.22 0.96
C TRP A 441 -4.74 -12.71 0.66
N GLU A 442 -3.77 -12.00 1.20
CA GLU A 442 -2.35 -12.23 1.03
C GLU A 442 -1.72 -12.68 2.34
N VAL A 443 -0.60 -13.36 2.26
CA VAL A 443 0.06 -13.97 3.42
C VAL A 443 1.47 -13.44 3.57
N ALA A 444 1.79 -12.86 4.73
CA ALA A 444 3.14 -12.47 5.13
C ALA A 444 3.55 -13.15 6.44
N ASN A 445 4.85 -13.38 6.63
CA ASN A 445 5.39 -13.97 7.86
C ASN A 445 5.80 -12.88 8.85
N LYS A 446 5.41 -13.03 10.11
CA LYS A 446 5.71 -12.04 11.17
C LYS A 446 7.20 -11.79 11.39
N ALA A 447 8.03 -12.83 11.21
CA ALA A 447 9.48 -12.67 11.30
C ALA A 447 10.02 -11.74 10.19
N ASP A 448 9.52 -11.86 8.98
CA ASP A 448 9.96 -11.03 7.86
C ASP A 448 9.54 -9.57 8.04
N ILE A 449 8.34 -9.32 8.60
CA ILE A 449 7.85 -7.98 8.97
C ILE A 449 8.75 -7.36 10.05
N TYR A 450 9.11 -8.12 11.08
CA TYR A 450 9.98 -7.66 12.16
C TYR A 450 11.40 -7.36 11.66
N GLU A 451 11.97 -8.23 10.84
CA GLU A 451 13.29 -8.01 10.24
C GLU A 451 13.29 -6.83 9.26
N ALA A 452 12.18 -6.59 8.54
CA ALA A 452 12.02 -5.40 7.71
C ALA A 452 12.05 -4.12 8.55
N TYR A 453 11.30 -4.07 9.65
CA TYR A 453 11.35 -2.94 10.59
C TYR A 453 12.76 -2.67 11.12
N LYS A 454 13.47 -3.70 11.57
CA LYS A 454 14.86 -3.58 12.05
C LYS A 454 15.80 -3.07 10.96
N GLY A 455 15.67 -3.64 9.75
CA GLY A 455 16.52 -3.27 8.60
C GLY A 455 16.27 -1.83 8.15
N TYR A 456 15.03 -1.40 8.07
CA TYR A 456 14.67 -0.03 7.71
C TYR A 456 15.17 0.97 8.76
N LYS A 457 15.01 0.66 10.04
CA LYS A 457 15.53 1.49 11.13
C LYS A 457 17.06 1.61 11.09
N ALA A 458 17.76 0.49 10.94
CA ALA A 458 19.22 0.48 10.81
C ALA A 458 19.71 1.31 9.61
N PHE A 459 18.98 1.28 8.49
CA PHE A 459 19.30 2.04 7.30
C PHE A 459 19.16 3.55 7.51
N ILE A 460 18.05 4.03 8.09
CA ILE A 460 17.84 5.47 8.30
C ILE A 460 18.70 6.04 9.43
N GLU A 461 19.11 5.23 10.40
CA GLU A 461 20.04 5.63 11.47
C GLU A 461 21.51 5.66 11.01
N ARG A 462 21.83 5.08 9.85
CA ARG A 462 23.21 5.06 9.31
C ARG A 462 23.64 6.48 8.88
N PRO A 463 24.79 6.97 9.39
CA PRO A 463 25.36 8.28 9.03
C PRO A 463 25.71 8.40 7.55
#